data_944148f93b3cf55b711009bad19dd8e9
#
_entry.id   944148f93b3cf55b711009bad19dd8e9
#
_cell.length_a   1.000
_cell.length_b   1.000
_cell.length_c   1.000
_cell.angle_alpha   90.00
_cell.angle_beta   90.00
_cell.angle_gamma   90.00
#
_symmetry.space_group_name_H-M   'P 1'
#
loop_
_entity.id
_entity.type
_entity.pdbx_description
1 polymer ?
#
loop_
_entity_poly.entity_id
_entity_poly.type
_entity_poly.pdbx_seq_one_letter_code
_entity_poly.pdbx_strand_id
1 'polypeptide(L)'
;MEQKKKVRLSDIAKELNISTVTVSKAISNKEGVGDELRKQIKELAESMGYKTKKTTSQDKGSITGNIGILIPSRFFSQSYSFYWYLFNFLSSELLNRNYYCIMELLTDQDEELCTLPRMIQDKKIDGLILLGQTSTKYIDAIHSHFDDFILLDFYTNDVNLDSVTNDNYHCSYLLTNYVINQGHKKLQFVGNINATTSIKDRFMGFLKALIENNIETSLSKIISDRDEKGNLIDIKLPLDDMPTAFICNCDETAAAVINELKKNGFKVPEDVSVTGFDNYLSKNVTSTEITTVYIKPEDTASIAADLIIKKINGEPYAKGRHLVGGTTIHRKSVRQI
;
A
#
# COMPACT_ATOMS: atom_id res chain seq x y z
N MET A 1 -29.21 -31.87 19.71
CA MET A 1 -28.03 -31.08 20.00
C MET A 1 -28.48 -29.86 20.83
N GLU A 2 -28.22 -29.90 22.15
CA GLU A 2 -28.61 -28.81 23.07
C GLU A 2 -27.83 -27.56 22.75
N GLN A 3 -28.54 -26.45 22.47
CA GLN A 3 -27.95 -25.10 22.35
C GLN A 3 -27.39 -24.71 23.73
N LYS A 4 -26.06 -24.70 23.89
CA LYS A 4 -25.38 -24.15 25.09
C LYS A 4 -25.83 -22.70 25.27
N LYS A 5 -26.59 -22.46 26.34
CA LYS A 5 -27.11 -21.15 26.73
C LYS A 5 -25.94 -20.19 26.97
N LYS A 6 -25.91 -19.08 26.25
CA LYS A 6 -24.83 -18.09 26.31
C LYS A 6 -24.85 -17.41 27.68
N VAL A 7 -23.77 -17.53 28.45
CA VAL A 7 -23.64 -16.91 29.79
C VAL A 7 -23.73 -15.39 29.68
N ARG A 8 -24.47 -14.75 30.56
CA ARG A 8 -24.70 -13.29 30.63
C ARG A 8 -24.09 -12.71 31.89
N LEU A 9 -23.85 -11.39 31.91
CA LEU A 9 -23.40 -10.66 33.13
C LEU A 9 -24.32 -10.88 34.35
N SER A 10 -25.62 -11.03 34.10
CA SER A 10 -26.62 -11.35 35.12
C SER A 10 -26.40 -12.72 35.76
N ASP A 11 -25.82 -13.67 35.04
CA ASP A 11 -25.58 -15.00 35.60
C ASP A 11 -24.38 -14.99 36.56
N ILE A 12 -23.32 -14.22 36.19
CA ILE A 12 -22.16 -13.98 37.06
C ILE A 12 -22.57 -13.17 38.33
N ALA A 13 -23.40 -12.15 38.13
CA ALA A 13 -23.90 -11.31 39.20
C ALA A 13 -24.71 -12.11 40.25
N LYS A 14 -25.53 -13.08 39.80
CA LYS A 14 -26.28 -13.99 40.62
C LYS A 14 -25.40 -14.90 41.47
N GLU A 15 -24.35 -15.46 40.85
CA GLU A 15 -23.44 -16.40 41.51
C GLU A 15 -22.67 -15.75 42.67
N LEU A 16 -22.28 -14.47 42.50
CA LEU A 16 -21.57 -13.69 43.52
C LEU A 16 -22.47 -12.85 44.41
N ASN A 17 -23.78 -12.91 44.19
CA ASN A 17 -24.77 -12.10 44.94
C ASN A 17 -24.46 -10.59 44.94
N ILE A 18 -24.06 -10.05 43.78
CA ILE A 18 -23.72 -8.65 43.53
C ILE A 18 -24.53 -8.07 42.38
N SER A 19 -24.48 -6.75 42.18
CA SER A 19 -25.18 -6.11 41.05
C SER A 19 -24.50 -6.40 39.72
N THR A 20 -25.30 -6.49 38.66
CA THR A 20 -24.77 -6.59 37.28
C THR A 20 -23.91 -5.39 36.89
N VAL A 21 -24.13 -4.23 37.53
CA VAL A 21 -23.32 -3.02 37.35
C VAL A 21 -21.93 -3.24 37.96
N THR A 22 -21.84 -3.87 39.13
CA THR A 22 -20.55 -4.21 39.78
C THR A 22 -19.75 -5.20 38.91
N VAL A 23 -20.41 -6.25 38.42
CA VAL A 23 -19.79 -7.21 37.49
C VAL A 23 -19.28 -6.51 36.21
N SER A 24 -20.12 -5.66 35.63
CA SER A 24 -19.74 -4.88 34.44
C SER A 24 -18.52 -3.99 34.68
N LYS A 25 -18.49 -3.26 35.83
CA LYS A 25 -17.35 -2.42 36.20
C LYS A 25 -16.08 -3.24 36.43
N ALA A 26 -16.17 -4.39 37.10
CA ALA A 26 -15.04 -5.27 37.39
C ALA A 26 -14.43 -5.84 36.07
N ILE A 27 -15.27 -6.34 35.18
CA ILE A 27 -14.86 -6.89 33.88
C ILE A 27 -14.26 -5.81 32.97
N SER A 28 -14.78 -4.57 33.04
CA SER A 28 -14.31 -3.41 32.27
C SER A 28 -13.20 -2.62 32.95
N ASN A 29 -12.59 -3.10 34.04
CA ASN A 29 -11.54 -2.42 34.80
C ASN A 29 -11.89 -0.99 35.27
N LYS A 30 -13.17 -0.64 35.37
CA LYS A 30 -13.62 0.69 35.87
C LYS A 30 -13.45 0.84 37.37
N GLU A 31 -13.28 2.07 37.83
CA GLU A 31 -13.21 2.40 39.27
C GLU A 31 -14.48 2.08 40.02
N GLY A 32 -14.35 1.89 41.37
CA GLY A 32 -15.46 1.58 42.25
C GLY A 32 -15.69 0.09 42.48
N VAL A 33 -14.71 -0.77 42.19
CA VAL A 33 -14.67 -2.19 42.56
C VAL A 33 -13.28 -2.49 43.13
N GLY A 34 -13.20 -3.00 44.37
CA GLY A 34 -11.93 -3.39 44.99
C GLY A 34 -11.22 -4.51 44.27
N ASP A 35 -9.87 -4.53 44.33
CA ASP A 35 -9.02 -5.41 43.53
C ASP A 35 -9.30 -6.91 43.78
N GLU A 36 -9.55 -7.29 45.04
CA GLU A 36 -9.88 -8.69 45.38
C GLU A 36 -11.20 -9.15 44.74
N LEU A 37 -12.25 -8.33 44.88
CA LEU A 37 -13.55 -8.62 44.25
C LEU A 37 -13.46 -8.61 42.71
N ARG A 38 -12.64 -7.72 42.15
CA ARG A 38 -12.37 -7.68 40.70
C ARG A 38 -11.73 -8.97 40.21
N LYS A 39 -10.78 -9.51 40.98
CA LYS A 39 -10.11 -10.78 40.67
C LYS A 39 -11.10 -11.94 40.71
N GLN A 40 -11.89 -12.05 41.75
CA GLN A 40 -12.92 -13.09 41.91
C GLN A 40 -13.95 -13.07 40.76
N ILE A 41 -14.42 -11.87 40.35
CA ILE A 41 -15.37 -11.72 39.23
C ILE A 41 -14.76 -12.21 37.93
N LYS A 42 -13.49 -11.91 37.67
CA LYS A 42 -12.80 -12.33 36.41
C LYS A 42 -12.59 -13.84 36.36
N GLU A 43 -12.14 -14.45 37.46
CA GLU A 43 -11.93 -15.90 37.56
C GLU A 43 -13.25 -16.67 37.39
N LEU A 44 -14.34 -16.18 38.00
CA LEU A 44 -15.66 -16.79 37.83
C LEU A 44 -16.20 -16.61 36.43
N ALA A 45 -16.03 -15.45 35.81
CA ALA A 45 -16.44 -15.21 34.42
C ALA A 45 -15.75 -16.17 33.44
N GLU A 46 -14.46 -16.42 33.65
CA GLU A 46 -13.66 -17.35 32.84
C GLU A 46 -14.12 -18.80 33.05
N SER A 47 -14.31 -19.22 34.31
CA SER A 47 -14.78 -20.58 34.65
C SER A 47 -16.18 -20.89 34.10
N MET A 48 -17.08 -19.90 34.09
CA MET A 48 -18.42 -20.02 33.51
C MET A 48 -18.41 -19.99 31.96
N GLY A 49 -17.25 -19.73 31.35
CA GLY A 49 -17.13 -19.59 29.89
C GLY A 49 -17.81 -18.31 29.35
N TYR A 50 -17.92 -17.29 30.20
CA TYR A 50 -18.35 -15.96 29.78
C TYR A 50 -17.30 -15.40 28.82
N LYS A 51 -17.58 -15.53 27.53
CA LYS A 51 -16.81 -14.78 26.54
C LYS A 51 -17.22 -13.32 26.72
N THR A 52 -16.36 -12.51 27.36
CA THR A 52 -16.41 -11.09 27.09
C THR A 52 -16.59 -10.96 25.59
N LYS A 53 -17.65 -10.32 25.11
CA LYS A 53 -17.50 -9.65 23.81
C LYS A 53 -16.16 -8.94 24.02
N LYS A 54 -15.12 -9.30 23.24
CA LYS A 54 -13.99 -8.41 23.10
C LYS A 54 -14.64 -7.07 22.83
N THR A 55 -14.70 -6.25 23.84
CA THR A 55 -15.03 -4.85 23.71
C THR A 55 -13.88 -4.33 22.89
N THR A 56 -14.10 -4.25 21.60
CA THR A 56 -13.42 -3.33 20.70
C THR A 56 -13.76 -1.91 21.16
N SER A 57 -13.65 -1.68 22.46
CA SER A 57 -13.82 -0.39 23.15
C SER A 57 -13.16 -0.51 24.51
N GLN A 58 -11.90 -1.04 24.52
CA GLN A 58 -10.97 -0.72 25.59
C GLN A 58 -10.37 0.62 25.21
N ASP A 59 -10.64 1.63 26.05
CA ASP A 59 -10.00 2.93 26.02
C ASP A 59 -9.66 3.42 24.59
N LYS A 60 -10.66 3.62 23.74
CA LYS A 60 -10.58 4.69 22.76
C LYS A 60 -10.47 5.95 23.61
N GLY A 61 -9.25 6.31 23.98
CA GLY A 61 -8.90 7.65 24.36
C GLY A 61 -9.65 8.56 23.41
N SER A 62 -10.08 9.72 23.83
CA SER A 62 -10.88 10.64 23.02
C SER A 62 -10.47 10.55 21.56
N ILE A 63 -11.41 10.24 20.66
CA ILE A 63 -11.15 10.20 19.22
C ILE A 63 -10.35 11.44 18.86
N THR A 64 -9.18 11.26 18.28
CA THR A 64 -8.26 12.36 17.98
C THR A 64 -8.71 13.13 16.74
N GLY A 65 -9.48 12.47 15.86
CA GLY A 65 -9.84 12.98 14.54
C GLY A 65 -8.67 13.00 13.56
N ASN A 66 -7.59 12.25 13.86
CA ASN A 66 -6.38 12.23 13.03
C ASN A 66 -6.12 10.85 12.44
N ILE A 67 -5.74 10.82 11.18
CA ILE A 67 -5.19 9.64 10.50
C ILE A 67 -3.70 9.86 10.26
N GLY A 68 -2.87 8.93 10.73
CA GLY A 68 -1.44 8.92 10.46
C GLY A 68 -1.15 8.43 9.05
N ILE A 69 -0.18 9.04 8.38
CA ILE A 69 0.35 8.58 7.11
C ILE A 69 1.85 8.42 7.28
N LEU A 70 2.31 7.17 7.24
CA LEU A 70 3.73 6.84 7.36
C LEU A 70 4.29 6.51 5.98
N ILE A 71 5.34 7.23 5.58
CA ILE A 71 5.95 7.10 4.25
C ILE A 71 7.45 6.83 4.43
N PRO A 72 8.03 5.76 3.82
CA PRO A 72 9.47 5.59 3.80
C PRO A 72 10.18 6.76 3.14
N SER A 73 11.19 7.31 3.81
CA SER A 73 11.91 8.53 3.39
C SER A 73 12.54 8.39 1.99
N ARG A 74 12.96 7.17 1.61
CA ARG A 74 13.49 6.85 0.27
C ARG A 74 12.50 7.13 -0.87
N PHE A 75 11.20 7.09 -0.61
CA PHE A 75 10.18 7.41 -1.60
C PHE A 75 9.75 8.89 -1.58
N PHE A 76 10.20 9.63 -0.58
CA PHE A 76 9.79 11.03 -0.37
C PHE A 76 10.95 12.03 -0.51
N SER A 77 12.18 11.55 -0.71
CA SER A 77 13.41 12.35 -0.70
C SER A 77 13.56 13.32 -1.87
N GLN A 78 12.73 13.23 -2.90
CA GLN A 78 12.73 14.14 -4.04
C GLN A 78 11.47 15.02 -4.00
N SER A 79 11.66 16.34 -4.06
CA SER A 79 10.55 17.28 -4.26
C SER A 79 9.77 16.85 -5.51
N TYR A 80 8.47 16.61 -5.37
CA TYR A 80 7.58 16.11 -6.44
C TYR A 80 7.66 14.61 -6.72
N SER A 81 7.77 13.75 -5.69
CA SER A 81 7.61 12.30 -5.88
C SER A 81 6.13 11.93 -6.15
N PHE A 82 5.92 10.79 -6.81
CA PHE A 82 4.57 10.20 -6.96
C PHE A 82 3.84 10.08 -5.61
N TYR A 83 4.55 9.71 -4.55
CA TYR A 83 3.98 9.58 -3.21
C TYR A 83 3.53 10.92 -2.61
N TRP A 84 4.21 12.03 -2.93
CA TRP A 84 3.73 13.37 -2.59
C TRP A 84 2.42 13.71 -3.31
N TYR A 85 2.32 13.32 -4.57
CA TYR A 85 1.11 13.52 -5.36
C TYR A 85 -0.07 12.74 -4.77
N LEU A 86 0.11 11.43 -4.47
CA LEU A 86 -0.91 10.59 -3.85
C LEU A 86 -1.27 11.07 -2.43
N PHE A 87 -0.30 11.52 -1.64
CA PHE A 87 -0.52 12.11 -0.32
C PHE A 87 -1.46 13.32 -0.38
N ASN A 88 -1.33 14.21 -1.36
CA ASN A 88 -2.18 15.38 -1.49
C ASN A 88 -3.66 14.98 -1.73
N PHE A 89 -3.92 13.99 -2.59
CA PHE A 89 -5.28 13.46 -2.76
C PHE A 89 -5.80 12.82 -1.48
N LEU A 90 -4.99 12.00 -0.83
CA LEU A 90 -5.38 11.31 0.40
C LEU A 90 -5.68 12.30 1.53
N SER A 91 -4.85 13.33 1.71
CA SER A 91 -5.08 14.38 2.69
C SER A 91 -6.39 15.15 2.43
N SER A 92 -6.67 15.47 1.16
CA SER A 92 -7.93 16.11 0.76
C SER A 92 -9.14 15.21 1.04
N GLU A 93 -9.06 13.91 0.69
CA GLU A 93 -10.13 12.96 0.92
C GLU A 93 -10.42 12.73 2.41
N LEU A 94 -9.39 12.67 3.25
CA LEU A 94 -9.57 12.56 4.70
C LEU A 94 -10.17 13.82 5.30
N LEU A 95 -9.71 15.01 4.85
CA LEU A 95 -10.27 16.29 5.31
C LEU A 95 -11.76 16.44 4.94
N ASN A 96 -12.16 16.02 3.73
CA ASN A 96 -13.56 16.01 3.31
C ASN A 96 -14.44 15.08 4.18
N ARG A 97 -13.84 14.12 4.88
CA ARG A 97 -14.48 13.18 5.83
C ARG A 97 -14.29 13.58 7.30
N ASN A 98 -13.85 14.82 7.57
CA ASN A 98 -13.60 15.40 8.89
C ASN A 98 -12.45 14.72 9.69
N TYR A 99 -11.44 14.21 8.99
CA TYR A 99 -10.20 13.72 9.60
C TYR A 99 -9.02 14.57 9.14
N TYR A 100 -8.10 14.88 10.08
CA TYR A 100 -6.83 15.51 9.76
C TYR A 100 -5.76 14.45 9.46
N CYS A 101 -4.74 14.84 8.65
CA CYS A 101 -3.59 14.00 8.39
C CYS A 101 -2.41 14.40 9.27
N ILE A 102 -1.76 13.42 9.90
CA ILE A 102 -0.43 13.57 10.49
C ILE A 102 0.53 12.72 9.64
N MET A 103 1.46 13.38 8.95
CA MET A 103 2.48 12.69 8.17
C MET A 103 3.76 12.54 8.97
N GLU A 104 4.35 11.35 8.94
CA GLU A 104 5.67 11.04 9.50
C GLU A 104 6.49 10.28 8.45
N LEU A 105 7.78 10.61 8.33
CA LEU A 105 8.68 9.91 7.43
C LEU A 105 9.37 8.78 8.20
N LEU A 106 9.33 7.58 7.63
CA LEU A 106 10.05 6.43 8.14
C LEU A 106 11.48 6.45 7.58
N THR A 107 12.46 6.62 8.46
CA THR A 107 13.87 6.50 8.06
C THR A 107 14.26 5.03 7.89
N ASP A 108 15.29 4.75 7.07
CA ASP A 108 15.80 3.39 6.90
C ASP A 108 16.26 2.79 8.25
N GLN A 109 16.84 3.64 9.13
CA GLN A 109 17.27 3.22 10.46
C GLN A 109 16.09 2.83 11.36
N ASP A 110 15.00 3.62 11.36
CA ASP A 110 13.81 3.30 12.16
C ASP A 110 13.12 2.04 11.65
N GLU A 111 13.12 1.82 10.35
CA GLU A 111 12.59 0.60 9.74
C GLU A 111 13.41 -0.64 10.14
N GLU A 112 14.74 -0.57 10.07
CA GLU A 112 15.65 -1.66 10.46
C GLU A 112 15.53 -2.01 11.96
N LEU A 113 15.45 -0.98 12.82
CA LEU A 113 15.32 -1.11 14.27
C LEU A 113 13.89 -1.39 14.74
N CYS A 114 12.91 -1.36 13.83
CA CYS A 114 11.49 -1.47 14.15
C CYS A 114 11.02 -0.41 15.17
N THR A 115 11.54 0.82 15.06
CA THR A 115 11.11 1.94 15.90
C THR A 115 9.71 2.37 15.52
N LEU A 116 8.77 2.36 16.47
CA LEU A 116 7.40 2.81 16.21
C LEU A 116 7.36 4.31 15.91
N PRO A 117 6.46 4.76 14.99
CA PRO A 117 6.27 6.18 14.72
C PRO A 117 5.81 6.94 15.98
N ARG A 118 6.25 8.19 16.14
CA ARG A 118 5.85 9.02 17.30
C ARG A 118 4.34 9.22 17.38
N MET A 119 3.66 9.35 16.24
CA MET A 119 2.21 9.48 16.19
C MET A 119 1.47 8.28 16.83
N ILE A 120 2.06 7.07 16.80
CA ILE A 120 1.53 5.89 17.52
C ILE A 120 1.92 5.96 19.00
N GLN A 121 3.22 6.20 19.33
CA GLN A 121 3.73 6.25 20.69
C GLN A 121 2.99 7.28 21.54
N ASP A 122 2.72 8.47 20.97
CA ASP A 122 2.06 9.60 21.62
C ASP A 122 0.51 9.54 21.53
N LYS A 123 -0.05 8.46 20.94
CA LYS A 123 -1.50 8.25 20.76
C LYS A 123 -2.17 9.43 20.06
N LYS A 124 -1.57 9.94 18.99
CA LYS A 124 -2.05 11.12 18.24
C LYS A 124 -2.97 10.78 17.07
N ILE A 125 -3.16 9.51 16.76
CA ILE A 125 -3.91 9.03 15.59
C ILE A 125 -4.93 7.97 15.98
N ASP A 126 -6.03 7.91 15.24
CA ASP A 126 -7.07 6.89 15.38
C ASP A 126 -6.85 5.72 14.41
N GLY A 127 -6.19 5.96 13.28
CA GLY A 127 -5.83 4.98 12.27
C GLY A 127 -4.54 5.36 11.56
N LEU A 128 -3.90 4.38 10.90
CA LEU A 128 -2.64 4.56 10.19
C LEU A 128 -2.74 4.04 8.75
N ILE A 129 -2.20 4.79 7.81
CA ILE A 129 -1.96 4.35 6.43
C ILE A 129 -0.45 4.26 6.21
N LEU A 130 0.06 3.05 5.93
CA LEU A 130 1.42 2.85 5.47
C LEU A 130 1.43 3.07 3.96
N LEU A 131 2.04 4.15 3.50
CA LEU A 131 2.09 4.53 2.09
C LEU A 131 3.46 4.20 1.49
N GLY A 132 3.51 3.19 0.64
CA GLY A 132 4.72 2.69 -0.01
C GLY A 132 5.37 1.52 0.74
N GLN A 133 6.13 0.72 -0.01
CA GLN A 133 6.69 -0.56 0.43
C GLN A 133 7.57 -0.44 1.66
N THR A 134 7.21 -1.16 2.72
CA THR A 134 8.02 -1.38 3.93
C THR A 134 8.34 -2.86 4.10
N SER A 135 9.29 -3.18 4.98
CA SER A 135 9.65 -4.56 5.30
C SER A 135 8.53 -5.26 6.10
N THR A 136 8.35 -6.55 5.88
CA THR A 136 7.39 -7.36 6.65
C THR A 136 7.67 -7.29 8.15
N LYS A 137 8.95 -7.31 8.55
CA LYS A 137 9.37 -7.18 9.96
C LYS A 137 8.85 -5.89 10.60
N TYR A 138 8.88 -4.78 9.87
CA TYR A 138 8.37 -3.50 10.36
C TYR A 138 6.84 -3.48 10.47
N ILE A 139 6.15 -4.09 9.49
CA ILE A 139 4.69 -4.23 9.52
C ILE A 139 4.27 -5.07 10.73
N ASP A 140 4.96 -6.18 11.02
CA ASP A 140 4.70 -7.03 12.18
C ASP A 140 4.91 -6.24 13.51
N ALA A 141 5.93 -5.39 13.55
CA ALA A 141 6.18 -4.52 14.70
C ALA A 141 5.05 -3.49 14.91
N ILE A 142 4.54 -2.87 13.84
CA ILE A 142 3.35 -2.00 13.89
C ILE A 142 2.15 -2.81 14.39
N HIS A 143 1.86 -3.96 13.76
CA HIS A 143 0.68 -4.79 14.06
C HIS A 143 0.65 -5.28 15.52
N SER A 144 1.82 -5.53 16.12
CA SER A 144 1.90 -5.94 17.54
C SER A 144 1.49 -4.83 18.53
N HIS A 145 1.42 -3.56 18.10
CA HIS A 145 1.13 -2.41 18.94
C HIS A 145 -0.09 -1.59 18.49
N PHE A 146 -0.47 -1.70 17.21
CA PHE A 146 -1.52 -0.89 16.61
C PHE A 146 -2.23 -1.66 15.50
N ASP A 147 -3.52 -1.99 15.69
CA ASP A 147 -4.30 -2.85 14.78
C ASP A 147 -5.04 -2.07 13.68
N ASP A 148 -5.34 -0.78 13.93
CA ASP A 148 -6.16 0.04 13.04
C ASP A 148 -5.31 0.68 11.92
N PHE A 149 -4.69 -0.16 11.07
CA PHE A 149 -3.90 0.31 9.93
C PHE A 149 -4.24 -0.42 8.63
N ILE A 150 -3.89 0.20 7.50
CA ILE A 150 -3.97 -0.36 6.16
C ILE A 150 -2.67 -0.09 5.39
N LEU A 151 -2.44 -0.88 4.35
CA LEU A 151 -1.33 -0.72 3.41
C LEU A 151 -1.82 0.03 2.15
N LEU A 152 -1.03 0.96 1.63
CA LEU A 152 -1.35 1.72 0.43
C LEU A 152 -0.21 1.66 -0.58
N ASP A 153 -0.54 1.30 -1.83
CA ASP A 153 0.36 1.08 -2.96
C ASP A 153 1.27 -0.16 -2.84
N PHE A 154 1.06 -0.99 -1.85
CA PHE A 154 1.72 -2.28 -1.72
C PHE A 154 0.88 -3.27 -0.90
N TYR A 155 1.30 -4.53 -0.87
CA TYR A 155 0.65 -5.60 -0.10
C TYR A 155 1.69 -6.59 0.42
N THR A 156 1.26 -7.47 1.33
CA THR A 156 2.06 -8.57 1.88
C THR A 156 1.40 -9.91 1.61
N ASN A 157 2.07 -10.99 2.02
CA ASN A 157 1.50 -12.34 1.97
C ASN A 157 0.48 -12.62 3.09
N ASP A 158 0.35 -11.71 4.07
CA ASP A 158 -0.66 -11.85 5.12
C ASP A 158 -2.02 -11.40 4.57
N VAL A 159 -2.91 -12.38 4.39
CA VAL A 159 -4.27 -12.18 3.87
C VAL A 159 -5.21 -11.45 4.84
N ASN A 160 -4.80 -11.27 6.10
CA ASN A 160 -5.59 -10.54 7.10
C ASN A 160 -5.33 -9.04 7.07
N LEU A 161 -4.28 -8.59 6.38
CA LEU A 161 -3.97 -7.18 6.24
C LEU A 161 -4.72 -6.58 5.06
N ASP A 162 -5.39 -5.48 5.34
CA ASP A 162 -6.10 -4.71 4.33
C ASP A 162 -5.13 -3.85 3.52
N SER A 163 -5.28 -3.84 2.21
CA SER A 163 -4.45 -3.04 1.32
C SER A 163 -5.24 -2.43 0.17
N VAL A 164 -4.81 -1.25 -0.29
CA VAL A 164 -5.31 -0.62 -1.51
C VAL A 164 -4.14 -0.49 -2.47
N THR A 165 -4.27 -1.08 -3.65
CA THR A 165 -3.21 -1.08 -4.68
C THR A 165 -3.81 -0.83 -6.06
N ASN A 166 -3.01 -0.30 -6.97
CA ASN A 166 -3.40 -0.26 -8.38
C ASN A 166 -3.37 -1.67 -8.98
N ASP A 167 -4.18 -1.94 -10.00
CA ASP A 167 -4.12 -3.18 -10.76
C ASP A 167 -2.89 -3.16 -11.71
N ASN A 168 -1.73 -3.20 -11.07
CA ASN A 168 -0.43 -3.13 -11.72
C ASN A 168 -0.25 -4.22 -12.78
N TYR A 169 -0.72 -5.43 -12.46
CA TYR A 169 -0.60 -6.60 -13.34
C TYR A 169 -1.40 -6.43 -14.63
N HIS A 170 -2.70 -6.16 -14.51
CA HIS A 170 -3.58 -6.07 -15.67
C HIS A 170 -3.27 -4.83 -16.53
N CYS A 171 -3.00 -3.69 -15.89
CA CYS A 171 -2.65 -2.46 -16.60
C CYS A 171 -1.34 -2.61 -17.40
N SER A 172 -0.31 -3.22 -16.82
CA SER A 172 0.95 -3.49 -17.51
C SER A 172 0.77 -4.50 -18.66
N TYR A 173 -0.07 -5.52 -18.44
CA TYR A 173 -0.43 -6.47 -19.51
C TYR A 173 -1.09 -5.76 -20.70
N LEU A 174 -2.06 -4.89 -20.45
CA LEU A 174 -2.74 -4.13 -21.52
C LEU A 174 -1.79 -3.19 -22.25
N LEU A 175 -0.94 -2.45 -21.52
CA LEU A 175 0.05 -1.56 -22.10
C LEU A 175 1.06 -2.32 -22.98
N THR A 176 1.54 -3.47 -22.52
CA THR A 176 2.49 -4.31 -23.26
C THR A 176 1.85 -4.88 -24.52
N ASN A 177 0.59 -5.35 -24.46
CA ASN A 177 -0.14 -5.79 -25.64
C ASN A 177 -0.34 -4.67 -26.66
N TYR A 178 -0.60 -3.44 -26.20
CA TYR A 178 -0.65 -2.30 -27.11
C TYR A 178 0.66 -2.15 -27.89
N VAL A 179 1.82 -2.22 -27.22
CA VAL A 179 3.13 -2.10 -27.89
C VAL A 179 3.38 -3.28 -28.85
N ILE A 180 3.02 -4.49 -28.47
CA ILE A 180 3.10 -5.67 -29.34
C ILE A 180 2.22 -5.49 -30.60
N ASN A 181 1.01 -4.95 -30.45
CA ASN A 181 0.08 -4.67 -31.54
C ASN A 181 0.58 -3.56 -32.49
N GLN A 182 1.54 -2.72 -32.03
CA GLN A 182 2.26 -1.79 -32.92
C GLN A 182 3.36 -2.49 -33.75
N GLY A 183 3.52 -3.81 -33.61
CA GLY A 183 4.49 -4.62 -34.37
C GLY A 183 5.74 -5.01 -33.59
N HIS A 184 5.96 -4.48 -32.42
CA HIS A 184 7.15 -4.76 -31.61
C HIS A 184 7.21 -6.21 -31.12
N LYS A 185 8.35 -6.89 -31.38
CA LYS A 185 8.60 -8.27 -30.92
C LYS A 185 9.87 -8.42 -30.07
N LYS A 186 10.73 -7.41 -30.06
CA LYS A 186 11.91 -7.35 -29.19
C LYS A 186 11.71 -6.28 -28.15
N LEU A 187 11.14 -6.69 -27.01
CA LEU A 187 10.79 -5.81 -25.91
C LEU A 187 11.68 -6.08 -24.69
N GLN A 188 11.94 -5.05 -23.90
CA GLN A 188 12.72 -5.18 -22.67
C GLN A 188 12.06 -4.41 -21.52
N PHE A 189 11.98 -5.05 -20.36
CA PHE A 189 11.46 -4.42 -19.14
C PHE A 189 12.55 -3.63 -18.43
N VAL A 190 12.19 -2.44 -17.93
CA VAL A 190 13.07 -1.61 -17.10
C VAL A 190 12.42 -1.38 -15.75
N GLY A 191 13.03 -1.95 -14.70
CA GLY A 191 12.54 -1.87 -13.32
C GLY A 191 13.13 -2.96 -12.44
N ASN A 192 13.51 -2.63 -11.20
CA ASN A 192 13.97 -3.65 -10.26
C ASN A 192 12.77 -4.39 -9.64
N ILE A 193 12.55 -5.63 -10.08
CA ILE A 193 11.41 -6.48 -9.65
C ILE A 193 11.47 -6.89 -8.17
N ASN A 194 12.58 -6.65 -7.50
CA ASN A 194 12.75 -6.97 -6.06
C ASN A 194 12.52 -5.76 -5.16
N ALA A 195 12.41 -4.55 -5.73
CA ALA A 195 12.28 -3.33 -4.94
C ALA A 195 10.87 -3.17 -4.34
N THR A 196 9.80 -3.43 -5.11
CA THR A 196 8.42 -3.31 -4.63
C THR A 196 7.49 -4.37 -5.24
N THR A 197 6.38 -4.64 -4.55
CA THR A 197 5.30 -5.52 -5.07
C THR A 197 4.68 -4.95 -6.34
N SER A 198 4.53 -3.63 -6.45
CA SER A 198 3.96 -2.96 -7.63
C SER A 198 4.83 -3.15 -8.87
N ILE A 199 6.15 -3.00 -8.78
CA ILE A 199 7.07 -3.25 -9.90
C ILE A 199 7.04 -4.73 -10.31
N LYS A 200 7.01 -5.64 -9.33
CA LYS A 200 6.90 -7.07 -9.60
C LYS A 200 5.61 -7.42 -10.35
N ASP A 201 4.47 -6.89 -9.91
CA ASP A 201 3.18 -7.11 -10.57
C ASP A 201 3.17 -6.55 -12.00
N ARG A 202 3.76 -5.35 -12.22
CA ARG A 202 3.92 -4.77 -13.57
C ARG A 202 4.77 -5.67 -14.48
N PHE A 203 5.86 -6.21 -13.94
CA PHE A 203 6.68 -7.17 -14.68
C PHE A 203 5.93 -8.46 -14.99
N MET A 204 5.13 -8.99 -14.08
CA MET A 204 4.32 -10.19 -14.35
C MET A 204 3.26 -9.94 -15.42
N GLY A 205 2.67 -8.75 -15.47
CA GLY A 205 1.77 -8.34 -16.56
C GLY A 205 2.49 -8.26 -17.93
N PHE A 206 3.70 -7.70 -17.96
CA PHE A 206 4.57 -7.70 -19.13
C PHE A 206 4.87 -9.14 -19.59
N LEU A 207 5.30 -10.03 -18.70
CA LEU A 207 5.59 -11.43 -19.04
C LEU A 207 4.38 -12.15 -19.62
N LYS A 208 3.20 -11.97 -19.03
CA LYS A 208 1.95 -12.55 -19.56
C LYS A 208 1.71 -12.15 -21.01
N ALA A 209 1.88 -10.86 -21.33
CA ALA A 209 1.69 -10.39 -22.69
C ALA A 209 2.69 -11.03 -23.67
N LEU A 210 3.95 -11.19 -23.29
CA LEU A 210 4.96 -11.85 -24.13
C LEU A 210 4.60 -13.32 -24.38
N ILE A 211 4.24 -14.07 -23.32
CA ILE A 211 3.88 -15.49 -23.41
C ILE A 211 2.71 -15.69 -24.35
N GLU A 212 1.63 -14.92 -24.21
CA GLU A 212 0.43 -15.05 -25.05
C GLU A 212 0.66 -14.69 -26.51
N ASN A 213 1.67 -13.85 -26.80
CA ASN A 213 2.06 -13.49 -28.16
C ASN A 213 3.24 -14.33 -28.71
N ASN A 214 3.65 -15.41 -28.02
CA ASN A 214 4.77 -16.27 -28.38
C ASN A 214 6.09 -15.51 -28.59
N ILE A 215 6.34 -14.46 -27.79
CA ILE A 215 7.57 -13.70 -27.76
C ILE A 215 8.49 -14.30 -26.71
N GLU A 216 9.76 -14.51 -27.04
CA GLU A 216 10.76 -15.06 -26.13
C GLU A 216 10.88 -14.23 -24.85
N THR A 217 10.87 -14.90 -23.70
CA THR A 217 11.01 -14.28 -22.37
C THR A 217 12.34 -14.67 -21.75
N SER A 218 13.04 -13.72 -21.16
CA SER A 218 14.25 -13.98 -20.40
C SER A 218 14.37 -13.04 -19.20
N LEU A 219 14.49 -13.61 -18.00
CA LEU A 219 14.72 -12.85 -16.78
C LEU A 219 16.08 -12.12 -16.77
N SER A 220 17.06 -12.64 -17.53
CA SER A 220 18.40 -12.02 -17.64
C SER A 220 18.39 -10.69 -18.41
N LYS A 221 17.28 -10.35 -19.07
CA LYS A 221 17.14 -9.12 -19.89
C LYS A 221 16.45 -7.98 -19.13
N ILE A 222 16.21 -8.10 -17.79
CA ILE A 222 15.66 -7.00 -17.01
C ILE A 222 16.75 -5.97 -16.74
N ILE A 223 16.44 -4.69 -16.99
CA ILE A 223 17.33 -3.58 -16.61
C ILE A 223 16.85 -3.01 -15.28
N SER A 224 17.73 -2.96 -14.28
CA SER A 224 17.42 -2.32 -13.01
C SER A 224 17.49 -0.80 -13.14
N ASP A 225 16.48 -0.13 -12.60
CA ASP A 225 16.37 1.33 -12.48
C ASP A 225 16.66 1.84 -11.08
N ARG A 226 16.74 0.93 -10.11
CA ARG A 226 16.96 1.20 -8.69
C ARG A 226 17.67 0.06 -8.01
N ASP A 227 18.30 0.36 -6.86
CA ASP A 227 18.92 -0.64 -6.00
C ASP A 227 17.86 -1.45 -5.21
N GLU A 228 18.32 -2.39 -4.37
CA GLU A 228 17.46 -3.22 -3.53
C GLU A 228 16.73 -2.42 -2.43
N LYS A 229 17.23 -1.23 -2.08
CA LYS A 229 16.61 -0.31 -1.13
C LYS A 229 15.57 0.60 -1.79
N GLY A 230 15.47 0.59 -3.13
CA GLY A 230 14.54 1.41 -3.90
C GLY A 230 15.10 2.78 -4.35
N ASN A 231 16.38 3.07 -4.14
CA ASN A 231 17.01 4.29 -4.62
C ASN A 231 17.29 4.19 -6.13
N LEU A 232 16.98 5.24 -6.89
CA LEU A 232 17.25 5.29 -8.32
C LEU A 232 18.76 5.18 -8.61
N ILE A 233 19.09 4.43 -9.66
CA ILE A 233 20.46 4.25 -10.16
C ILE A 233 20.55 4.62 -11.64
N ASP A 234 21.77 4.82 -12.15
CA ASP A 234 21.99 5.07 -13.56
C ASP A 234 21.59 3.86 -14.41
N ILE A 235 20.78 4.11 -15.44
CA ILE A 235 20.29 3.07 -16.35
C ILE A 235 21.36 2.75 -17.38
N LYS A 236 21.71 1.46 -17.51
CA LYS A 236 22.65 0.95 -18.49
C LYS A 236 21.89 0.32 -19.66
N LEU A 237 21.90 0.97 -20.81
CA LEU A 237 21.24 0.46 -22.00
C LEU A 237 22.07 -0.66 -22.68
N PRO A 238 21.44 -1.70 -23.25
CA PRO A 238 22.10 -2.78 -23.96
C PRO A 238 22.45 -2.36 -25.40
N LEU A 239 23.42 -1.45 -25.56
CA LEU A 239 23.73 -0.81 -26.85
C LEU A 239 24.08 -1.81 -27.99
N ASP A 240 24.63 -2.98 -27.64
CA ASP A 240 24.99 -4.03 -28.61
C ASP A 240 23.80 -4.91 -29.01
N ASP A 241 22.71 -4.93 -28.23
CA ASP A 241 21.52 -5.75 -28.44
C ASP A 241 20.22 -4.97 -28.15
N MET A 242 20.09 -3.78 -28.74
CA MET A 242 18.97 -2.87 -28.52
C MET A 242 17.61 -3.53 -28.79
N PRO A 243 16.64 -3.40 -27.87
CA PRO A 243 15.25 -3.76 -28.15
C PRO A 243 14.60 -2.72 -29.06
N THR A 244 13.46 -3.07 -29.67
CA THR A 244 12.64 -2.11 -30.41
C THR A 244 11.74 -1.28 -29.49
N ALA A 245 11.48 -1.76 -28.27
CA ALA A 245 10.71 -1.04 -27.26
C ALA A 245 11.16 -1.36 -25.82
N PHE A 246 11.20 -0.32 -24.99
CA PHE A 246 11.34 -0.45 -23.53
C PHE A 246 9.98 -0.28 -22.84
N ILE A 247 9.65 -1.22 -21.96
CA ILE A 247 8.49 -1.17 -21.06
C ILE A 247 9.01 -0.81 -19.67
N CYS A 248 8.87 0.47 -19.31
CA CYS A 248 9.39 0.98 -18.05
C CYS A 248 8.36 0.84 -16.92
N ASN A 249 8.84 0.55 -15.72
CA ASN A 249 7.96 0.38 -14.56
C ASN A 249 7.21 1.67 -14.15
N CYS A 250 7.77 2.86 -14.44
CA CYS A 250 7.11 4.15 -14.18
C CYS A 250 7.58 5.21 -15.19
N ASP A 251 6.90 6.36 -15.21
CA ASP A 251 7.22 7.46 -16.13
C ASP A 251 8.58 8.10 -15.85
N GLU A 252 9.00 8.17 -14.58
CA GLU A 252 10.33 8.68 -14.22
C GLU A 252 11.44 7.79 -14.79
N THR A 253 11.26 6.46 -14.69
CA THR A 253 12.16 5.49 -15.31
C THR A 253 12.15 5.61 -16.85
N ALA A 254 10.96 5.78 -17.44
CA ALA A 254 10.83 6.00 -18.88
C ALA A 254 11.56 7.26 -19.34
N ALA A 255 11.44 8.35 -18.60
CA ALA A 255 12.14 9.59 -18.89
C ALA A 255 13.67 9.44 -18.77
N ALA A 256 14.16 8.69 -17.76
CA ALA A 256 15.58 8.39 -17.62
C ALA A 256 16.09 7.54 -18.82
N VAL A 257 15.33 6.52 -19.27
CA VAL A 257 15.63 5.74 -20.48
C VAL A 257 15.68 6.63 -21.71
N ILE A 258 14.70 7.51 -21.91
CA ILE A 258 14.66 8.44 -23.06
C ILE A 258 15.89 9.36 -23.06
N ASN A 259 16.26 9.90 -21.91
CA ASN A 259 17.43 10.75 -21.78
C ASN A 259 18.72 9.99 -22.08
N GLU A 260 18.84 8.75 -21.63
CA GLU A 260 20.02 7.92 -21.88
C GLU A 260 20.10 7.49 -23.36
N LEU A 261 18.95 7.15 -23.99
CA LEU A 261 18.87 6.91 -25.44
C LEU A 261 19.35 8.13 -26.22
N LYS A 262 18.87 9.31 -25.86
CA LYS A 262 19.27 10.57 -26.53
C LYS A 262 20.76 10.85 -26.40
N LYS A 263 21.40 10.63 -25.26
CA LYS A 263 22.85 10.75 -25.08
C LYS A 263 23.63 9.82 -26.00
N ASN A 264 23.09 8.65 -26.31
CA ASN A 264 23.69 7.66 -27.19
C ASN A 264 23.27 7.82 -28.68
N GLY A 265 22.60 8.92 -29.04
CA GLY A 265 22.24 9.24 -30.41
C GLY A 265 20.95 8.63 -30.95
N PHE A 266 20.19 7.91 -30.09
CA PHE A 266 18.89 7.32 -30.45
C PHE A 266 17.75 8.30 -30.29
N LYS A 267 16.76 8.22 -31.19
CA LYS A 267 15.53 9.01 -31.17
C LYS A 267 14.34 8.17 -30.69
N VAL A 268 13.45 8.79 -29.93
CA VAL A 268 12.18 8.19 -29.45
C VAL A 268 11.03 8.99 -30.05
N PRO A 269 10.12 8.34 -30.79
CA PRO A 269 9.99 6.90 -31.02
C PRO A 269 10.71 6.36 -32.28
N GLU A 270 11.43 7.18 -33.08
CA GLU A 270 11.89 6.86 -34.41
C GLU A 270 12.82 5.64 -34.45
N ASP A 271 13.72 5.48 -33.50
CA ASP A 271 14.62 4.33 -33.38
C ASP A 271 14.10 3.31 -32.37
N VAL A 272 13.62 3.76 -31.23
CA VAL A 272 13.17 2.91 -30.10
C VAL A 272 11.91 3.48 -29.46
N SER A 273 10.91 2.65 -29.26
CA SER A 273 9.70 3.02 -28.52
C SER A 273 9.92 2.90 -27.01
N VAL A 274 9.26 3.76 -26.21
CA VAL A 274 9.37 3.74 -24.74
C VAL A 274 7.99 3.94 -24.13
N THR A 275 7.63 3.14 -23.13
CA THR A 275 6.42 3.34 -22.33
C THR A 275 6.76 3.54 -20.87
N GLY A 276 5.90 4.26 -20.16
CA GLY A 276 5.96 4.44 -18.72
C GLY A 276 4.74 3.87 -17.99
N PHE A 277 4.53 4.31 -16.75
CA PHE A 277 3.41 3.96 -15.89
C PHE A 277 3.21 5.09 -14.88
N ASP A 278 2.01 5.27 -14.32
CA ASP A 278 1.54 6.23 -13.33
C ASP A 278 0.92 7.50 -13.91
N ASN A 279 1.24 7.89 -15.16
CA ASN A 279 0.93 9.19 -15.76
C ASN A 279 1.41 10.36 -14.90
N TYR A 280 2.58 10.20 -14.30
CA TYR A 280 3.20 11.17 -13.41
C TYR A 280 4.67 11.40 -13.78
N LEU A 281 5.00 12.65 -14.06
CA LEU A 281 6.37 13.10 -14.25
C LEU A 281 6.64 14.29 -13.32
N SER A 282 7.72 14.23 -12.60
CA SER A 282 8.29 15.43 -11.97
C SER A 282 8.67 16.43 -13.06
N LYS A 283 8.54 17.73 -12.77
CA LYS A 283 8.75 18.81 -13.75
C LYS A 283 10.13 18.71 -14.44
N ASN A 284 10.14 18.79 -15.78
CA ASN A 284 11.32 18.94 -16.63
C ASN A 284 12.19 17.72 -16.94
N VAL A 285 11.63 16.53 -16.95
CA VAL A 285 12.43 15.30 -17.15
C VAL A 285 12.61 14.93 -18.61
N THR A 286 11.61 15.16 -19.47
CA THR A 286 11.70 14.89 -20.92
C THR A 286 10.72 15.73 -21.72
N SER A 287 11.09 16.07 -22.99
CA SER A 287 10.18 16.71 -23.95
C SER A 287 9.28 15.72 -24.69
N THR A 288 9.53 14.41 -24.55
CA THR A 288 8.75 13.37 -25.22
C THR A 288 7.48 13.06 -24.43
N GLU A 289 6.35 13.09 -25.12
CA GLU A 289 5.06 12.71 -24.53
C GLU A 289 4.98 11.19 -24.39
N ILE A 290 5.13 10.70 -23.16
CA ILE A 290 5.24 9.27 -22.85
C ILE A 290 3.86 8.58 -22.90
N THR A 291 3.75 7.50 -23.67
CA THR A 291 2.66 6.52 -23.61
C THR A 291 2.72 5.81 -22.26
N THR A 292 1.64 5.82 -21.47
CA THR A 292 1.66 5.43 -20.06
C THR A 292 0.33 4.84 -19.61
N VAL A 293 0.25 4.45 -18.35
CA VAL A 293 -1.00 4.10 -17.65
C VAL A 293 -1.34 5.20 -16.65
N TYR A 294 -2.55 5.72 -16.70
CA TYR A 294 -3.10 6.59 -15.66
C TYR A 294 -3.76 5.75 -14.58
N ILE A 295 -3.29 5.83 -13.35
CA ILE A 295 -3.67 4.98 -12.23
C ILE A 295 -4.75 5.58 -11.31
N LYS A 296 -5.30 6.76 -11.64
CA LYS A 296 -6.37 7.45 -10.90
C LYS A 296 -6.08 7.59 -9.40
N PRO A 297 -5.12 8.44 -9.02
CA PRO A 297 -4.73 8.61 -7.60
C PRO A 297 -5.88 9.12 -6.73
N GLU A 298 -6.86 9.84 -7.32
CA GLU A 298 -8.10 10.27 -6.68
C GLU A 298 -8.96 9.08 -6.21
N ASP A 299 -9.16 8.06 -7.07
CA ASP A 299 -9.92 6.85 -6.72
C ASP A 299 -9.18 6.05 -5.65
N THR A 300 -7.84 5.92 -5.80
CA THR A 300 -6.98 5.22 -4.84
C THR A 300 -7.05 5.87 -3.46
N ALA A 301 -6.95 7.20 -3.40
CA ALA A 301 -7.03 7.97 -2.17
C ALA A 301 -8.42 7.86 -1.52
N SER A 302 -9.48 7.94 -2.32
CA SER A 302 -10.86 7.86 -1.83
C SER A 302 -11.15 6.47 -1.22
N ILE A 303 -10.74 5.39 -1.88
CA ILE A 303 -10.90 4.02 -1.36
C ILE A 303 -10.08 3.81 -0.09
N ALA A 304 -8.83 4.30 -0.03
CA ALA A 304 -7.99 4.18 1.15
C ALA A 304 -8.58 4.94 2.35
N ALA A 305 -9.07 6.17 2.13
CA ALA A 305 -9.72 6.97 3.17
C ALA A 305 -11.01 6.30 3.69
N ASP A 306 -11.86 5.78 2.79
CA ASP A 306 -13.08 5.06 3.17
C ASP A 306 -12.75 3.79 3.98
N LEU A 307 -11.77 3.03 3.54
CA LEU A 307 -11.37 1.78 4.16
C LEU A 307 -10.83 1.98 5.59
N ILE A 308 -9.92 2.93 5.79
CA ILE A 308 -9.36 3.19 7.14
C ILE A 308 -10.42 3.74 8.08
N ILE A 309 -11.32 4.62 7.61
CA ILE A 309 -12.39 5.20 8.42
C ILE A 309 -13.38 4.12 8.86
N LYS A 310 -13.81 3.24 7.96
CA LYS A 310 -14.68 2.10 8.30
C LYS A 310 -14.01 1.16 9.31
N LYS A 311 -12.72 0.91 9.14
CA LYS A 311 -11.95 0.05 10.04
C LYS A 311 -11.92 0.62 11.47
N ILE A 312 -11.55 1.88 11.65
CA ILE A 312 -11.48 2.53 12.98
C ILE A 312 -12.85 2.69 13.64
N ASN A 313 -13.91 2.85 12.85
CA ASN A 313 -15.29 2.94 13.34
C ASN A 313 -15.92 1.57 13.64
N GLY A 314 -15.28 0.46 13.24
CA GLY A 314 -15.83 -0.88 13.37
C GLY A 314 -17.02 -1.13 12.43
N GLU A 315 -17.12 -0.39 11.35
CA GLU A 315 -18.15 -0.54 10.33
C GLU A 315 -17.88 -1.76 9.44
N PRO A 316 -18.89 -2.39 8.85
CA PRO A 316 -18.69 -3.47 7.89
C PRO A 316 -17.99 -2.98 6.61
N TYR A 317 -16.96 -3.69 6.16
CA TYR A 317 -16.29 -3.46 4.88
C TYR A 317 -15.76 -4.78 4.30
N ALA A 318 -15.46 -4.81 3.01
CA ALA A 318 -14.76 -5.93 2.39
C ALA A 318 -13.30 -5.92 2.84
N LYS A 319 -12.83 -7.02 3.45
CA LYS A 319 -11.45 -7.16 3.92
C LYS A 319 -10.53 -7.64 2.81
N GLY A 320 -9.23 -7.36 2.98
CA GLY A 320 -8.18 -7.84 2.11
C GLY A 320 -7.72 -6.81 1.09
N ARG A 321 -7.27 -7.28 -0.09
CA ARG A 321 -6.68 -6.42 -1.12
C ARG A 321 -7.75 -5.78 -2.02
N HIS A 322 -7.77 -4.45 -2.07
CA HIS A 322 -8.60 -3.65 -2.98
C HIS A 322 -7.77 -3.22 -4.19
N LEU A 323 -8.25 -3.52 -5.39
CA LEU A 323 -7.58 -3.17 -6.64
C LEU A 323 -8.28 -1.97 -7.30
N VAL A 324 -7.49 -0.97 -7.68
CA VAL A 324 -7.94 0.21 -8.41
C VAL A 324 -7.48 0.09 -9.86
N GLY A 325 -8.43 0.06 -10.80
CA GLY A 325 -8.13 -0.04 -12.22
C GLY A 325 -7.48 1.23 -12.78
N GLY A 326 -6.61 1.07 -13.78
CA GLY A 326 -6.00 2.16 -14.52
C GLY A 326 -6.48 2.24 -15.98
N THR A 327 -6.07 3.28 -16.69
CA THR A 327 -6.39 3.49 -18.11
C THR A 327 -5.11 3.78 -18.90
N THR A 328 -4.91 3.07 -20.00
CA THR A 328 -3.77 3.33 -20.90
C THR A 328 -3.97 4.65 -21.64
N ILE A 329 -2.94 5.49 -21.63
CA ILE A 329 -2.89 6.76 -22.39
C ILE A 329 -1.83 6.64 -23.47
N HIS A 330 -2.27 6.62 -24.72
CA HIS A 330 -1.38 6.53 -25.88
C HIS A 330 -0.90 7.92 -26.27
N ARG A 331 0.41 8.09 -26.43
CA ARG A 331 1.08 9.33 -26.82
C ARG A 331 2.16 9.05 -27.86
N LYS A 332 3.11 9.99 -28.01
CA LYS A 332 4.08 9.99 -29.12
C LYS A 332 5.32 9.10 -28.91
N SER A 333 5.50 8.51 -27.72
CA SER A 333 6.70 7.70 -27.43
C SER A 333 6.68 6.27 -27.97
N VAL A 334 5.61 5.88 -28.64
CA VAL A 334 5.46 4.56 -29.28
C VAL A 334 5.10 4.75 -30.74
N ARG A 335 5.84 4.11 -31.66
CA ARG A 335 5.56 4.05 -33.09
C ARG A 335 5.06 2.67 -33.50
N GLN A 336 4.41 2.61 -34.66
CA GLN A 336 4.14 1.37 -35.39
C GLN A 336 5.38 0.97 -36.19
N ILE A 337 5.72 -0.33 -36.25
CA ILE A 337 6.83 -0.90 -37.05
C ILE A 337 6.35 -2.07 -37.92
#